data_c4a29c4ec64a2dd08718a9b33ec70813
#
_entry.id   c4a29c4ec64a2dd08718a9b33ec70813
#
_cell.length_a   1.000
_cell.length_b   1.000
_cell.length_c   1.000
_cell.angle_alpha   90.00
_cell.angle_beta   90.00
_cell.angle_gamma   90.00
#
_symmetry.space_group_name_H-M   'P 1'
#
loop_
_entity.id
_entity.type
_entity.pdbx_description
1 polymer ?
#
loop_
_entity_poly.entity_id
_entity_poly.type
_entity_poly.pdbx_seq_one_letter_code
_entity_poly.pdbx_strand_id
1 'polypeptide(L)'
;MFILDGFEATAEKVFDLDMNRVASVTLLKDAAAKAIYGSRAANGVVVIETIQPEKGKLKVSYTGDLTVTAPDLTSYDLCDATEKLEVERTAGRYNGHFPVDDQWLAEEYNVLKKEVERGVNTYWLAKPLHTGFGHKHSLYLEGGDDYLRYGVDLSYNKVAGVMKGSDRESYLRERRS
;
A
#
# COMPACT_ATOMS: atom_id res chain seq x y z
N MET A 1 -11.23 -15.44 9.20
CA MET A 1 -10.25 -16.55 9.20
C MET A 1 -9.91 -16.88 7.76
N PHE A 2 -8.64 -17.16 7.46
CA PHE A 2 -8.20 -17.57 6.11
C PHE A 2 -7.67 -19.00 6.16
N ILE A 3 -8.07 -19.80 5.18
CA ILE A 3 -7.60 -21.16 4.98
C ILE A 3 -6.94 -21.21 3.61
N LEU A 4 -5.70 -21.65 3.54
CA LEU A 4 -4.95 -21.83 2.31
C LEU A 4 -4.60 -23.31 2.17
N ASP A 5 -5.15 -23.95 1.15
CA ASP A 5 -4.99 -25.40 0.87
C ASP A 5 -5.20 -26.29 2.11
N GLY A 6 -6.24 -25.99 2.89
CA GLY A 6 -6.61 -26.74 4.09
C GLY A 6 -5.92 -26.30 5.40
N PHE A 7 -4.95 -25.39 5.35
CA PHE A 7 -4.23 -24.90 6.52
C PHE A 7 -4.62 -23.47 6.85
N GLU A 8 -4.65 -23.13 8.15
CA GLU A 8 -4.89 -21.77 8.59
C GLU A 8 -3.74 -20.85 8.16
N ALA A 9 -4.07 -19.73 7.53
CA ALA A 9 -3.11 -18.77 7.04
C ALA A 9 -3.40 -17.37 7.61
N THR A 10 -2.37 -16.56 7.73
CA THR A 10 -2.52 -15.13 8.09
C THR A 10 -3.00 -14.33 6.88
N ALA A 11 -3.65 -13.20 7.14
CA ALA A 11 -4.07 -12.29 6.08
C ALA A 11 -2.87 -11.81 5.23
N GLU A 12 -1.74 -11.56 5.87
CA GLU A 12 -0.51 -11.15 5.19
C GLU A 12 -0.04 -12.19 4.18
N LYS A 13 -0.01 -13.46 4.60
CA LYS A 13 0.38 -14.56 3.70
C LYS A 13 -0.54 -14.66 2.48
N VAL A 14 -1.84 -14.43 2.69
CA VAL A 14 -2.82 -14.46 1.60
C VAL A 14 -2.62 -13.28 0.63
N PHE A 15 -2.35 -12.09 1.14
CA PHE A 15 -2.10 -10.91 0.28
C PHE A 15 -0.77 -11.00 -0.48
N ASP A 16 0.21 -11.71 0.05
CA ASP A 16 1.51 -11.91 -0.60
C ASP A 16 1.49 -13.06 -1.62
N LEU A 17 0.43 -13.88 -1.64
CA LEU A 17 0.28 -14.98 -2.59
C LEU A 17 0.25 -14.46 -4.04
N ASP A 18 0.85 -15.21 -4.95
CA ASP A 18 0.70 -14.95 -6.40
C ASP A 18 -0.72 -15.34 -6.84
N MET A 19 -1.50 -14.34 -7.27
CA MET A 19 -2.89 -14.55 -7.71
C MET A 19 -3.00 -15.48 -8.91
N ASN A 20 -1.95 -15.61 -9.73
CA ASN A 20 -1.92 -16.56 -10.84
C ASN A 20 -1.87 -18.02 -10.37
N ARG A 21 -1.59 -18.24 -9.09
CA ARG A 21 -1.58 -19.57 -8.44
C ARG A 21 -2.89 -19.93 -7.77
N VAL A 22 -3.84 -19.02 -7.71
CA VAL A 22 -5.14 -19.25 -7.08
C VAL A 22 -6.07 -19.99 -8.05
N ALA A 23 -6.51 -21.19 -7.68
CA ALA A 23 -7.49 -21.97 -8.44
C ALA A 23 -8.92 -21.58 -8.07
N SER A 24 -9.18 -21.43 -6.77
CA SER A 24 -10.51 -21.04 -6.27
C SER A 24 -10.43 -20.20 -4.99
N VAL A 25 -11.43 -19.34 -4.80
CA VAL A 25 -11.66 -18.62 -3.55
C VAL A 25 -13.11 -18.82 -3.14
N THR A 26 -13.32 -19.48 -2.01
CA THR A 26 -14.64 -19.76 -1.48
C THR A 26 -14.86 -19.04 -0.16
N LEU A 27 -15.94 -18.27 -0.06
CA LEU A 27 -16.32 -17.60 1.17
C LEU A 27 -17.41 -18.41 1.88
N LEU A 28 -17.05 -19.01 3.01
CA LEU A 28 -17.99 -19.70 3.89
C LEU A 28 -18.48 -18.74 4.96
N LYS A 29 -19.81 -18.60 5.09
CA LYS A 29 -20.46 -17.76 6.06
C LYS A 29 -21.36 -18.60 6.98
N ASP A 30 -21.64 -18.03 8.17
CA ASP A 30 -22.65 -18.54 9.10
C ASP A 30 -22.42 -19.97 9.63
N ALA A 31 -23.48 -20.79 9.60
CA ALA A 31 -23.47 -22.12 10.16
C ALA A 31 -22.51 -23.09 9.48
N ALA A 32 -22.31 -22.98 8.15
CA ALA A 32 -21.41 -23.82 7.40
C ALA A 32 -19.95 -23.62 7.82
N ALA A 33 -19.52 -22.37 7.99
CA ALA A 33 -18.18 -22.04 8.47
C ALA A 33 -17.95 -22.58 9.89
N LYS A 34 -18.92 -22.43 10.79
CA LYS A 34 -18.83 -22.91 12.19
C LYS A 34 -18.81 -24.43 12.28
N ALA A 35 -19.54 -25.13 11.42
CA ALA A 35 -19.58 -26.60 11.42
C ALA A 35 -18.24 -27.22 11.05
N ILE A 36 -17.50 -26.58 10.14
CA ILE A 36 -16.21 -27.11 9.64
C ILE A 36 -15.03 -26.59 10.48
N TYR A 37 -15.01 -25.30 10.83
CA TYR A 37 -13.86 -24.63 11.44
C TYR A 37 -14.08 -24.18 12.88
N GLY A 38 -15.25 -24.50 13.48
CA GLY A 38 -15.57 -24.23 14.86
C GLY A 38 -15.85 -22.75 15.17
N SER A 39 -15.75 -22.39 16.46
CA SER A 39 -16.09 -21.04 16.95
C SER A 39 -15.22 -19.91 16.38
N ARG A 40 -14.00 -20.21 15.97
CA ARG A 40 -13.08 -19.22 15.34
C ARG A 40 -13.58 -18.72 13.99
N ALA A 41 -14.48 -19.46 13.36
CA ALA A 41 -15.12 -19.10 12.09
C ALA A 41 -16.37 -18.23 12.24
N ALA A 42 -16.62 -17.65 13.43
CA ALA A 42 -17.83 -16.85 13.70
C ALA A 42 -18.04 -15.68 12.73
N ASN A 43 -16.95 -15.09 12.24
CA ASN A 43 -16.96 -13.98 11.28
C ASN A 43 -16.78 -14.42 9.81
N GLY A 44 -16.98 -15.71 9.53
CA GLY A 44 -16.76 -16.30 8.22
C GLY A 44 -15.34 -16.80 7.98
N VAL A 45 -15.19 -17.63 6.94
CA VAL A 45 -13.92 -18.22 6.51
C VAL A 45 -13.75 -18.02 5.03
N VAL A 46 -12.60 -17.53 4.64
CA VAL A 46 -12.15 -17.48 3.24
C VAL A 46 -11.26 -18.69 3.00
N VAL A 47 -11.72 -19.60 2.17
CA VAL A 47 -10.97 -20.79 1.76
C VAL A 47 -10.37 -20.52 0.39
N ILE A 48 -9.07 -20.63 0.30
CA ILE A 48 -8.29 -20.41 -0.91
C ILE A 48 -7.63 -21.72 -1.28
N GLU A 49 -7.89 -22.17 -2.49
CA GLU A 49 -7.24 -23.33 -3.07
C GLU A 49 -6.28 -22.88 -4.17
N THR A 50 -5.08 -23.38 -4.16
CA THR A 50 -4.12 -23.06 -5.20
C THR A 50 -4.07 -24.16 -6.25
N ILE A 51 -3.57 -23.81 -7.44
CA ILE A 51 -3.38 -24.72 -8.54
C ILE A 51 -2.39 -25.79 -8.12
N GLN A 52 -2.81 -27.06 -8.23
CA GLN A 52 -1.95 -28.20 -7.89
C GLN A 52 -0.84 -28.39 -8.95
N PRO A 53 0.35 -28.87 -8.53
CA PRO A 53 1.44 -29.14 -9.46
C PRO A 53 1.05 -30.16 -10.53
N GLU A 54 1.42 -29.87 -11.77
CA GLU A 54 1.23 -30.79 -12.88
C GLU A 54 2.32 -31.84 -12.91
N LYS A 55 1.95 -33.04 -13.40
CA LYS A 55 2.94 -34.11 -13.69
C LYS A 55 3.77 -33.73 -14.92
N GLY A 56 5.02 -34.07 -14.90
CA GLY A 56 5.90 -33.88 -16.05
C GLY A 56 7.33 -33.50 -15.66
N LYS A 57 8.07 -33.07 -16.66
CA LYS A 57 9.43 -32.54 -16.46
C LYS A 57 9.36 -31.26 -15.64
N LEU A 58 10.45 -30.95 -14.98
CA LEU A 58 10.59 -29.68 -14.24
C LEU A 58 10.17 -28.49 -15.12
N LYS A 59 9.15 -27.80 -14.67
CA LYS A 59 8.66 -26.55 -15.27
C LYS A 59 8.98 -25.41 -14.31
N VAL A 60 9.52 -24.34 -14.86
CA VAL A 60 9.91 -23.15 -14.13
C VAL A 60 9.03 -22.01 -14.62
N SER A 61 8.30 -21.38 -13.73
CA SER A 61 7.48 -20.20 -14.04
C SER A 61 7.94 -19.02 -13.21
N TYR A 62 8.13 -17.88 -13.86
CA TYR A 62 8.50 -16.63 -13.21
C TYR A 62 7.45 -15.57 -13.49
N THR A 63 7.01 -14.88 -12.44
CA THR A 63 6.10 -13.74 -12.52
C THR A 63 6.76 -12.54 -11.86
N GLY A 64 6.73 -11.41 -12.53
CA GLY A 64 7.22 -10.13 -12.00
C GLY A 64 6.15 -9.05 -12.11
N ASP A 65 5.80 -8.43 -10.99
CA ASP A 65 4.84 -7.33 -10.91
C ASP A 65 5.56 -6.06 -10.49
N LEU A 66 5.30 -4.97 -11.21
CA LEU A 66 5.79 -3.64 -10.87
C LEU A 66 4.61 -2.74 -10.56
N THR A 67 4.64 -2.09 -9.41
CA THR A 67 3.57 -1.20 -8.96
C THR A 67 4.13 0.19 -8.72
N VAL A 68 3.51 1.20 -9.31
CA VAL A 68 3.80 2.61 -9.05
C VAL A 68 2.57 3.24 -8.45
N THR A 69 2.71 3.80 -7.25
CA THR A 69 1.61 4.46 -6.55
C THR A 69 1.96 5.92 -6.33
N ALA A 70 1.23 6.83 -6.97
CA ALA A 70 1.39 8.26 -6.79
C ALA A 70 0.24 8.82 -5.94
N PRO A 71 0.52 9.74 -4.99
CA PRO A 71 -0.54 10.40 -4.25
C PRO A 71 -1.29 11.37 -5.18
N ASP A 72 -2.60 11.28 -5.20
CA ASP A 72 -3.45 12.24 -5.88
C ASP A 72 -3.82 13.37 -4.92
N LEU A 73 -3.25 14.55 -5.13
CA LEU A 73 -3.50 15.75 -4.35
C LEU A 73 -4.40 16.75 -5.10
N THR A 74 -4.90 16.42 -6.27
CA THR A 74 -5.70 17.32 -7.10
C THR A 74 -7.08 17.64 -6.50
N SER A 75 -7.58 16.76 -5.61
CA SER A 75 -8.83 16.99 -4.89
C SER A 75 -8.72 18.05 -3.78
N TYR A 76 -7.53 18.47 -3.44
CA TYR A 76 -7.27 19.47 -2.39
C TYR A 76 -6.89 20.79 -3.06
N ASP A 77 -7.80 21.72 -3.04
CA ASP A 77 -7.58 23.09 -3.53
C ASP A 77 -7.10 23.96 -2.36
N LEU A 78 -5.81 23.83 -2.02
CA LEU A 78 -5.17 24.64 -0.98
C LEU A 78 -4.40 25.79 -1.61
N CYS A 79 -4.50 26.94 -0.97
CA CYS A 79 -3.74 28.12 -1.33
C CYS A 79 -2.24 27.82 -1.42
N ASP A 80 -1.60 28.33 -2.43
CA ASP A 80 -0.15 28.42 -2.49
C ASP A 80 0.39 29.52 -1.55
N ALA A 81 1.71 29.70 -1.48
CA ALA A 81 2.29 30.69 -0.58
C ALA A 81 1.89 32.12 -0.94
N THR A 82 1.72 32.41 -2.23
CA THR A 82 1.32 33.74 -2.73
C THR A 82 -0.14 34.01 -2.38
N GLU A 83 -1.01 33.07 -2.71
CA GLU A 83 -2.44 33.14 -2.41
C GLU A 83 -2.72 33.25 -0.92
N LYS A 84 -2.00 32.44 -0.11
CA LYS A 84 -2.11 32.49 1.34
C LYS A 84 -1.75 33.86 1.90
N LEU A 85 -0.64 34.44 1.44
CA LEU A 85 -0.19 35.75 1.90
C LEU A 85 -1.20 36.86 1.55
N GLU A 86 -1.82 36.77 0.35
CA GLU A 86 -2.84 37.68 -0.11
C GLU A 86 -4.14 37.55 0.68
N VAL A 87 -4.57 36.31 0.96
CA VAL A 87 -5.74 36.03 1.80
C VAL A 87 -5.53 36.56 3.22
N GLU A 88 -4.38 36.31 3.80
CA GLU A 88 -4.02 36.84 5.15
C GLU A 88 -4.00 38.39 5.19
N ARG A 89 -3.47 39.04 4.13
CA ARG A 89 -3.49 40.46 3.99
C ARG A 89 -4.92 41.01 3.89
N THR A 90 -5.75 40.40 3.05
CA THR A 90 -7.14 40.81 2.83
C THR A 90 -7.99 40.58 4.08
N ALA A 91 -7.71 39.52 4.83
CA ALA A 91 -8.36 39.24 6.12
C ALA A 91 -7.93 40.20 7.26
N GLY A 92 -7.00 41.09 6.99
CA GLY A 92 -6.56 42.08 7.96
C GLY A 92 -5.55 41.55 8.99
N ARG A 93 -4.92 40.40 8.74
CA ARG A 93 -3.93 39.85 9.68
C ARG A 93 -2.77 40.80 9.99
N TYR A 94 -2.40 41.60 9.02
CA TYR A 94 -1.29 42.54 9.12
C TYR A 94 -1.74 43.97 9.48
N ASN A 95 -2.98 44.14 9.95
CA ASN A 95 -3.51 45.40 10.47
C ASN A 95 -3.49 45.38 12.00
N GLY A 96 -2.75 46.24 12.61
CA GLY A 96 -2.65 46.35 14.07
C GLY A 96 -3.85 47.05 14.69
N HIS A 97 -4.02 46.87 15.97
CA HIS A 97 -4.99 47.61 16.76
C HIS A 97 -4.41 48.97 17.28
N PHE A 98 -3.09 49.09 17.26
CA PHE A 98 -2.36 50.28 17.66
C PHE A 98 -1.29 50.64 16.64
N PRO A 99 -0.92 51.91 16.47
CA PRO A 99 0.08 52.35 15.47
C PRO A 99 1.45 51.66 15.59
N VAL A 100 1.83 51.24 16.78
CA VAL A 100 3.09 50.49 17.00
C VAL A 100 3.02 49.09 16.42
N ASP A 101 1.85 48.45 16.50
CA ASP A 101 1.62 47.09 15.95
C ASP A 101 1.63 47.10 14.42
N ASP A 102 1.11 48.20 13.81
CA ASP A 102 1.07 48.34 12.34
C ASP A 102 2.47 48.34 11.73
N GLN A 103 3.44 48.95 12.34
CA GLN A 103 4.81 48.96 11.83
C GLN A 103 5.44 47.57 11.86
N TRP A 104 5.29 46.86 12.95
CA TRP A 104 5.82 45.52 13.11
C TRP A 104 5.13 44.53 12.16
N LEU A 105 3.81 44.55 12.06
CA LEU A 105 3.04 43.70 11.18
C LEU A 105 3.32 43.97 9.69
N ALA A 106 3.53 45.23 9.31
CA ALA A 106 3.94 45.57 7.96
C ALA A 106 5.36 45.04 7.63
N GLU A 107 6.26 45.05 8.60
CA GLU A 107 7.61 44.49 8.44
C GLU A 107 7.53 42.96 8.29
N GLU A 108 6.72 42.25 9.11
CA GLU A 108 6.45 40.82 8.98
C GLU A 108 5.91 40.46 7.60
N TYR A 109 4.90 41.20 7.12
CA TYR A 109 4.36 41.01 5.76
C TYR A 109 5.44 41.18 4.69
N ASN A 110 6.27 42.21 4.78
CA ASN A 110 7.33 42.45 3.80
C ASN A 110 8.42 41.37 3.80
N VAL A 111 8.73 40.80 4.97
CA VAL A 111 9.66 39.67 5.08
C VAL A 111 9.07 38.45 4.38
N LEU A 112 7.83 38.06 4.69
CA LEU A 112 7.14 36.91 4.07
C LEU A 112 7.00 37.14 2.56
N LYS A 113 6.65 38.32 2.10
CA LYS A 113 6.56 38.64 0.69
C LYS A 113 7.88 38.43 -0.05
N LYS A 114 8.99 38.87 0.52
CA LYS A 114 10.32 38.64 -0.05
C LYS A 114 10.67 37.17 -0.14
N GLU A 115 10.29 36.33 0.83
CA GLU A 115 10.51 34.89 0.78
C GLU A 115 9.68 34.24 -0.33
N VAL A 116 8.41 34.65 -0.52
CA VAL A 116 7.57 34.21 -1.61
C VAL A 116 8.16 34.62 -2.97
N GLU A 117 8.63 35.86 -3.11
CA GLU A 117 9.30 36.35 -4.33
C GLU A 117 10.59 35.58 -4.66
N ARG A 118 11.30 35.05 -3.63
CA ARG A 118 12.43 34.13 -3.80
C ARG A 118 12.06 32.74 -4.25
N GLY A 119 10.77 32.44 -4.37
CA GLY A 119 10.26 31.15 -4.79
C GLY A 119 9.99 30.16 -3.64
N VAL A 120 9.92 30.63 -2.39
CA VAL A 120 9.49 29.80 -1.26
C VAL A 120 8.00 29.53 -1.39
N ASN A 121 7.69 28.33 -1.89
CA ASN A 121 6.33 27.83 -2.04
C ASN A 121 6.25 26.40 -1.53
N THR A 122 5.89 26.22 -0.27
CA THR A 122 5.86 24.89 0.36
C THR A 122 4.42 24.36 0.41
N TYR A 123 4.13 23.38 -0.42
CA TYR A 123 2.88 22.65 -0.34
C TYR A 123 2.99 21.56 0.74
N TRP A 124 2.50 21.85 1.94
CA TRP A 124 2.72 21.02 3.12
C TRP A 124 2.11 19.62 3.01
N LEU A 125 1.01 19.45 2.28
CA LEU A 125 0.42 18.13 2.04
C LEU A 125 1.35 17.19 1.26
N ALA A 126 2.17 17.73 0.37
CA ALA A 126 3.12 16.94 -0.40
C ALA A 126 4.39 16.56 0.38
N LYS A 127 4.72 17.28 1.47
CA LYS A 127 5.97 17.07 2.22
C LYS A 127 6.14 15.66 2.80
N PRO A 128 5.11 15.03 3.41
CA PRO A 128 5.22 13.68 3.93
C PRO A 128 5.09 12.61 2.85
N LEU A 129 4.78 13.00 1.61
CA LEU A 129 4.45 12.11 0.52
C LEU A 129 5.60 11.97 -0.48
N HIS A 130 5.62 10.86 -1.18
CA HIS A 130 6.45 10.58 -2.34
C HIS A 130 5.75 9.53 -3.22
N THR A 131 6.20 9.41 -4.45
CA THR A 131 5.75 8.31 -5.31
C THR A 131 6.31 7.01 -4.77
N GLY A 132 5.42 6.08 -4.40
CA GLY A 132 5.78 4.75 -3.96
C GLY A 132 6.10 3.86 -5.17
N PHE A 133 7.13 3.02 -5.03
CA PHE A 133 7.49 2.02 -6.02
C PHE A 133 7.53 0.65 -5.36
N GLY A 134 6.70 -0.26 -5.85
CA GLY A 134 6.64 -1.65 -5.40
C GLY A 134 7.10 -2.60 -6.49
N HIS A 135 7.68 -3.72 -6.09
CA HIS A 135 7.96 -4.83 -6.99
C HIS A 135 7.74 -6.15 -6.27
N LYS A 136 7.16 -7.10 -7.00
CA LYS A 136 6.95 -8.47 -6.55
C LYS A 136 7.55 -9.41 -7.57
N HIS A 137 8.27 -10.41 -7.09
CA HIS A 137 8.87 -11.45 -7.90
C HIS A 137 8.44 -12.80 -7.34
N SER A 138 7.89 -13.66 -8.17
CA SER A 138 7.48 -15.01 -7.81
C SER A 138 8.13 -16.01 -8.77
N LEU A 139 8.78 -17.01 -8.21
CA LEU A 139 9.40 -18.11 -8.93
C LEU A 139 8.72 -19.41 -8.49
N TYR A 140 8.05 -20.09 -9.40
CA TYR A 140 7.42 -21.36 -9.15
C TYR A 140 8.07 -22.48 -9.94
N LEU A 141 8.43 -23.54 -9.20
CA LEU A 141 9.03 -24.75 -9.72
C LEU A 141 8.07 -25.89 -9.51
N GLU A 142 7.68 -26.58 -10.56
CA GLU A 142 6.78 -27.74 -10.48
C GLU A 142 7.26 -28.89 -11.35
N GLY A 143 6.86 -30.10 -10.96
CA GLY A 143 7.16 -31.31 -11.70
C GLY A 143 6.79 -32.56 -10.91
N GLY A 144 7.08 -33.70 -11.48
CA GLY A 144 6.84 -34.99 -10.83
C GLY A 144 6.26 -36.02 -11.75
N ASP A 145 5.96 -37.18 -11.20
CA ASP A 145 5.37 -38.30 -11.89
C ASP A 145 3.98 -38.66 -11.34
N ASP A 146 3.49 -39.84 -11.66
CA ASP A 146 2.18 -40.31 -11.18
C ASP A 146 2.18 -40.69 -9.70
N TYR A 147 3.37 -40.85 -9.06
CA TYR A 147 3.52 -41.25 -7.67
C TYR A 147 3.86 -40.05 -6.78
N LEU A 148 4.66 -39.10 -7.28
CA LEU A 148 5.10 -37.97 -6.53
C LEU A 148 5.08 -36.69 -7.40
N ARG A 149 4.32 -35.68 -6.97
CA ARG A 149 4.32 -34.37 -7.57
C ARG A 149 4.86 -33.38 -6.55
N TYR A 150 5.62 -32.41 -7.02
CA TYR A 150 6.19 -31.37 -6.18
C TYR A 150 5.97 -30.00 -6.79
N GLY A 151 5.73 -29.03 -5.92
CA GLY A 151 5.67 -27.61 -6.26
C GLY A 151 6.41 -26.82 -5.20
N VAL A 152 7.24 -25.90 -5.61
CA VAL A 152 7.95 -24.98 -4.72
C VAL A 152 7.71 -23.57 -5.21
N ASP A 153 7.14 -22.76 -4.36
CA ASP A 153 6.95 -21.31 -4.61
C ASP A 153 7.93 -20.51 -3.77
N LEU A 154 8.62 -19.59 -4.43
CA LEU A 154 9.51 -18.63 -3.81
C LEU A 154 9.04 -17.24 -4.25
N SER A 155 8.60 -16.44 -3.32
CA SER A 155 8.21 -15.07 -3.62
C SER A 155 8.94 -14.06 -2.77
N TYR A 156 9.22 -12.93 -3.39
CA TYR A 156 9.74 -11.73 -2.76
C TYR A 156 8.86 -10.56 -3.11
N ASN A 157 8.40 -9.82 -2.12
CA ASN A 157 7.55 -8.66 -2.30
C ASN A 157 8.10 -7.48 -1.51
N LYS A 158 8.32 -6.37 -2.20
CA LYS A 158 8.70 -5.10 -1.59
C LYS A 158 7.72 -4.03 -2.05
N VAL A 159 7.07 -3.38 -1.10
CA VAL A 159 6.12 -2.31 -1.36
C VAL A 159 6.60 -1.06 -0.65
N ALA A 160 6.89 -0.02 -1.43
CA ALA A 160 7.06 1.33 -0.89
C ALA A 160 5.71 2.04 -0.93
N GLY A 161 5.23 2.46 0.23
CA GLY A 161 4.01 3.26 0.33
C GLY A 161 4.24 4.70 -0.10
N VAL A 162 3.16 5.47 -0.25
CA VAL A 162 3.24 6.90 -0.62
C VAL A 162 3.64 7.81 0.54
N MET A 163 3.52 7.35 1.77
CA MET A 163 4.00 8.08 2.95
C MET A 163 5.44 7.69 3.26
N LYS A 164 6.28 8.66 3.54
CA LYS A 164 7.67 8.41 3.94
C LYS A 164 7.72 7.52 5.19
N GLY A 165 8.50 6.42 5.11
CA GLY A 165 8.64 5.45 6.20
C GLY A 165 7.57 4.34 6.25
N SER A 166 6.73 4.20 5.22
CA SER A 166 5.69 3.15 5.13
C SER A 166 6.08 1.97 4.23
N ASP A 167 7.35 1.67 4.14
CA ASP A 167 7.85 0.57 3.30
C ASP A 167 7.58 -0.78 3.97
N ARG A 168 7.16 -1.75 3.16
CA ARG A 168 6.94 -3.14 3.57
C ARG A 168 7.75 -4.07 2.69
N GLU A 169 8.43 -5.01 3.32
CA GLU A 169 9.15 -6.08 2.65
C GLU A 169 8.71 -7.42 3.22
N SER A 170 8.41 -8.39 2.36
CA SER A 170 8.01 -9.73 2.76
C SER A 170 8.59 -10.80 1.85
N TYR A 171 8.86 -11.97 2.45
CA TYR A 171 9.37 -13.15 1.76
C TYR A 171 8.41 -14.30 2.00
N LEU A 172 7.95 -14.93 0.94
CA LEU A 172 7.15 -16.13 1.02
C LEU A 172 7.92 -17.30 0.41
N ARG A 173 8.09 -18.35 1.20
CA ARG A 173 8.60 -19.65 0.73
C ARG A 173 7.57 -20.72 1.07
N GLU A 174 7.02 -21.35 0.06
CA GLU A 174 6.06 -22.44 0.23
C GLU A 174 6.55 -23.70 -0.47
N ARG A 175 6.52 -24.83 0.25
CA ARG A 175 6.85 -26.15 -0.27
C ARG A 175 5.60 -27.03 -0.18
N ARG A 176 5.28 -27.69 -1.27
CA ARG A 176 4.21 -28.68 -1.37
C ARG A 176 4.78 -30.01 -1.83
N SER A 177 4.34 -31.06 -1.25
CA SER A 177 4.68 -32.45 -1.60
C SER A 177 3.39 -33.26 -1.75
#